data_77f96c34e73aaea07d326d15a2d6cba3
#
_entry.id   77f96c34e73aaea07d326d15a2d6cba3
#
_cell.length_a   1.000
_cell.length_b   1.000
_cell.length_c   1.000
_cell.angle_alpha   90.00
_cell.angle_beta   90.00
_cell.angle_gamma   90.00
#
_symmetry.space_group_name_H-M   'P 1'
#
loop_
_entity.id
_entity.type
_entity.pdbx_description
1 polymer ?
#
loop_
_entity_poly.entity_id
_entity_poly.type
_entity_poly.pdbx_seq_one_letter_code
_entity_poly.pdbx_strand_id
1 'polypeptide(L)'
;MNESPFILFGHQHLIILALSFCFIIFFPLFAKNNFDIKRQELISNWVAYFLIIHEASKPFYRAYFFGDLFFTVLPLHACNLSAFSIATYLLTRRKVFFEIAYFWGLSGGTMALITPELDLAFPDVEWFPYFIVHSMTLMGVFYSIFCHNIHPSRESLKKVILISCGSLVIILIINTLLGPPANYWYLNTKPNADSLMNFMPVPPFHIPIAILIAFGLFYLLNIPYRKKI
;
A
#
# COMPACT_ATOMS: atom_id res chain seq x y z
N MET A 1 -4.03 26.57 -13.47
CA MET A 1 -3.88 26.26 -12.04
C MET A 1 -2.39 26.32 -11.75
N ASN A 2 -1.94 26.92 -10.65
CA ASN A 2 -0.51 26.94 -10.31
C ASN A 2 -0.06 25.51 -10.02
N GLU A 3 0.61 24.89 -10.96
CA GLU A 3 1.18 23.56 -10.84
C GLU A 3 2.51 23.67 -10.08
N SER A 4 2.43 23.70 -8.75
CA SER A 4 3.65 23.70 -7.94
C SER A 4 4.17 22.28 -7.82
N PRO A 5 5.50 22.06 -7.96
CA PRO A 5 6.10 20.73 -7.83
C PRO A 5 5.90 20.21 -6.41
N PHE A 6 5.78 18.87 -6.28
CA PHE A 6 5.77 18.22 -4.98
C PHE A 6 7.15 18.37 -4.31
N ILE A 7 7.15 18.82 -3.06
CA ILE A 7 8.40 18.97 -2.28
C ILE A 7 8.39 17.92 -1.16
N LEU A 8 9.26 16.95 -1.28
CA LEU A 8 9.45 15.91 -0.26
C LEU A 8 9.83 16.55 1.08
N PHE A 9 9.08 16.21 2.15
CA PHE A 9 9.16 16.80 3.49
C PHE A 9 8.90 18.32 3.55
N GLY A 10 8.34 18.91 2.48
CA GLY A 10 7.81 20.27 2.52
C GLY A 10 6.60 20.39 3.45
N HIS A 11 6.16 21.61 3.76
CA HIS A 11 5.07 21.86 4.72
C HIS A 11 3.80 21.07 4.41
N GLN A 12 3.36 21.04 3.15
CA GLN A 12 2.16 20.31 2.74
C GLN A 12 2.31 18.80 2.99
N HIS A 13 3.49 18.24 2.66
CA HIS A 13 3.78 16.82 2.90
C HIS A 13 3.82 16.50 4.38
N LEU A 14 4.49 17.28 5.22
CA LEU A 14 4.55 17.06 6.66
C LEU A 14 3.17 17.13 7.32
N ILE A 15 2.32 18.07 6.89
CA ILE A 15 0.95 18.19 7.41
C ILE A 15 0.14 16.94 7.06
N ILE A 16 0.16 16.52 5.79
CA ILE A 16 -0.64 15.34 5.39
C ILE A 16 -0.09 14.06 6.00
N LEU A 17 1.23 13.93 6.20
CA LEU A 17 1.82 12.81 6.92
C LEU A 17 1.32 12.76 8.36
N ALA A 18 1.35 13.88 9.08
CA ALA A 18 0.87 13.95 10.46
C ALA A 18 -0.62 13.57 10.54
N LEU A 19 -1.46 14.12 9.64
CA LEU A 19 -2.88 13.78 9.57
C LEU A 19 -3.10 12.30 9.23
N SER A 20 -2.35 11.77 8.27
CA SER A 20 -2.41 10.35 7.88
C SER A 20 -2.06 9.42 9.05
N PHE A 21 -0.94 9.65 9.72
CA PHE A 21 -0.53 8.81 10.85
C PHE A 21 -1.49 8.94 12.05
N CYS A 22 -1.99 10.14 12.32
CA CYS A 22 -3.03 10.33 13.31
C CYS A 22 -4.29 9.52 12.96
N PHE A 23 -4.76 9.61 11.72
CA PHE A 23 -5.93 8.86 11.25
C PHE A 23 -5.71 7.35 11.33
N ILE A 24 -4.57 6.86 10.85
CA ILE A 24 -4.20 5.44 10.82
C ILE A 24 -4.26 4.80 12.21
N ILE A 25 -3.84 5.52 13.25
CA ILE A 25 -3.74 4.97 14.61
C ILE A 25 -4.95 5.34 15.47
N PHE A 26 -5.32 6.62 15.51
CA PHE A 26 -6.34 7.08 16.46
C PHE A 26 -7.75 6.72 16.05
N PHE A 27 -8.07 6.67 14.75
CA PHE A 27 -9.41 6.30 14.32
C PHE A 27 -9.78 4.84 14.69
N PRO A 28 -8.92 3.81 14.45
CA PRO A 28 -9.21 2.45 14.90
C PRO A 28 -9.33 2.32 16.43
N LEU A 29 -8.48 3.02 17.18
CA LEU A 29 -8.56 3.04 18.66
C LEU A 29 -9.86 3.69 19.14
N PHE A 30 -10.25 4.79 18.53
CA PHE A 30 -11.53 5.45 18.82
C PHE A 30 -12.72 4.53 18.49
N ALA A 31 -12.70 3.89 17.33
CA ALA A 31 -13.76 2.98 16.91
C ALA A 31 -13.88 1.78 17.87
N LYS A 32 -12.75 1.18 18.28
CA LYS A 32 -12.73 0.10 19.26
C LYS A 32 -13.41 0.49 20.59
N ASN A 33 -13.15 1.71 21.08
CA ASN A 33 -13.57 2.12 22.40
C ASN A 33 -14.98 2.70 22.44
N ASN A 34 -15.49 3.21 21.30
CA ASN A 34 -16.74 4.00 21.29
C ASN A 34 -17.85 3.38 20.44
N PHE A 35 -17.53 2.39 19.58
CA PHE A 35 -18.52 1.80 18.69
C PHE A 35 -18.82 0.35 19.07
N ASP A 36 -20.10 -0.01 18.99
CA ASP A 36 -20.55 -1.38 19.11
C ASP A 36 -20.10 -2.23 17.91
N ILE A 37 -20.21 -3.55 18.04
CA ILE A 37 -19.79 -4.51 17.01
C ILE A 37 -20.47 -4.24 15.67
N LYS A 38 -21.76 -3.86 15.66
CA LYS A 38 -22.50 -3.60 14.42
C LYS A 38 -21.92 -2.40 13.66
N ARG A 39 -21.58 -1.33 14.37
CA ARG A 39 -20.94 -0.15 13.78
C ARG A 39 -19.54 -0.46 13.31
N GLN A 40 -18.78 -1.25 14.08
CA GLN A 40 -17.44 -1.69 13.67
C GLN A 40 -17.49 -2.51 12.37
N GLU A 41 -18.46 -3.42 12.24
CA GLU A 41 -18.67 -4.20 11.01
C GLU A 41 -19.10 -3.32 9.83
N LEU A 42 -19.98 -2.35 10.07
CA LEU A 42 -20.39 -1.39 9.05
C LEU A 42 -19.19 -0.59 8.52
N ILE A 43 -18.32 -0.09 9.40
CA ILE A 43 -17.09 0.61 9.03
C ILE A 43 -16.16 -0.29 8.24
N SER A 44 -15.96 -1.55 8.67
CA SER A 44 -15.17 -2.54 7.94
C SER A 44 -15.64 -2.67 6.49
N ASN A 45 -16.95 -2.83 6.29
CA ASN A 45 -17.54 -2.97 4.97
C ASN A 45 -17.35 -1.70 4.11
N TRP A 46 -17.58 -0.51 4.69
CA TRP A 46 -17.36 0.74 3.99
C TRP A 46 -15.91 0.95 3.57
N VAL A 47 -14.95 0.68 4.45
CA VAL A 47 -13.52 0.74 4.12
C VAL A 47 -13.19 -0.24 2.99
N ALA A 48 -13.70 -1.46 3.07
CA ALA A 48 -13.44 -2.47 2.05
C ALA A 48 -14.01 -2.06 0.68
N TYR A 49 -15.27 -1.62 0.63
CA TYR A 49 -15.89 -1.19 -0.62
C TYR A 49 -15.20 0.06 -1.18
N PHE A 50 -14.84 1.03 -0.34
CA PHE A 50 -14.10 2.19 -0.77
C PHE A 50 -12.79 1.80 -1.47
N LEU A 51 -11.98 0.94 -0.85
CA LEU A 51 -10.70 0.50 -1.41
C LEU A 51 -10.89 -0.27 -2.72
N ILE A 52 -11.87 -1.19 -2.78
CA ILE A 52 -12.14 -1.97 -4.00
C ILE A 52 -12.59 -1.04 -5.14
N ILE A 53 -13.55 -0.15 -4.88
CA ILE A 53 -14.08 0.76 -5.90
C ILE A 53 -12.98 1.69 -6.39
N HIS A 54 -12.20 2.28 -5.49
CA HIS A 54 -11.11 3.18 -5.86
C HIS A 54 -10.08 2.45 -6.73
N GLU A 55 -9.55 1.31 -6.29
CA GLU A 55 -8.53 0.57 -7.03
C GLU A 55 -9.05 0.04 -8.36
N ALA A 56 -10.30 -0.44 -8.41
CA ALA A 56 -10.91 -0.92 -9.65
C ALA A 56 -11.22 0.21 -10.63
N SER A 57 -11.56 1.41 -10.16
CA SER A 57 -11.85 2.57 -11.01
C SER A 57 -10.59 3.27 -11.52
N LYS A 58 -9.45 3.11 -10.85
CA LYS A 58 -8.20 3.82 -11.15
C LYS A 58 -7.77 3.73 -12.63
N PRO A 59 -7.73 2.56 -13.29
CA PRO A 59 -7.32 2.48 -14.68
C PRO A 59 -8.22 3.27 -15.62
N PHE A 60 -9.52 3.33 -15.32
CA PHE A 60 -10.50 4.01 -16.18
C PHE A 60 -10.39 5.52 -16.08
N TYR A 61 -10.35 6.09 -14.86
CA TYR A 61 -10.24 7.53 -14.73
C TYR A 61 -8.84 8.04 -15.12
N ARG A 62 -7.76 7.27 -14.87
CA ARG A 62 -6.41 7.60 -15.32
C ARG A 62 -6.33 7.65 -16.85
N ALA A 63 -6.84 6.62 -17.53
CA ALA A 63 -6.85 6.60 -18.99
C ALA A 63 -7.72 7.73 -19.58
N TYR A 64 -8.87 8.03 -18.97
CA TYR A 64 -9.81 9.02 -19.48
C TYR A 64 -9.36 10.47 -19.23
N PHE A 65 -8.95 10.79 -18.02
CA PHE A 65 -8.64 12.18 -17.62
C PHE A 65 -7.18 12.58 -17.82
N PHE A 66 -6.25 11.62 -17.75
CA PHE A 66 -4.81 11.90 -17.84
C PHE A 66 -4.17 11.37 -19.12
N GLY A 67 -4.91 10.59 -19.90
CA GLY A 67 -4.39 10.02 -21.15
C GLY A 67 -3.38 8.90 -20.95
N ASP A 68 -3.32 8.32 -19.75
CA ASP A 68 -2.43 7.19 -19.48
C ASP A 68 -2.82 5.96 -20.30
N LEU A 69 -1.84 5.19 -20.69
CA LEU A 69 -2.11 3.90 -21.33
C LEU A 69 -2.75 2.95 -20.31
N PHE A 70 -3.94 2.45 -20.60
CA PHE A 70 -4.73 1.63 -19.68
C PHE A 70 -3.92 0.49 -19.03
N PHE A 71 -3.07 -0.17 -19.82
CA PHE A 71 -2.24 -1.28 -19.35
C PHE A 71 -1.05 -0.87 -18.50
N THR A 72 -0.76 0.42 -18.31
CA THR A 72 0.29 0.93 -17.41
C THR A 72 -0.24 1.32 -16.04
N VAL A 73 -1.53 1.48 -15.90
CA VAL A 73 -2.20 1.96 -14.68
C VAL A 73 -3.12 0.92 -14.03
N LEU A 74 -3.01 -0.35 -14.45
CA LEU A 74 -3.70 -1.45 -13.78
C LEU A 74 -3.29 -1.53 -12.30
N PRO A 75 -4.19 -1.93 -11.40
CA PRO A 75 -3.91 -1.95 -9.96
C PRO A 75 -3.05 -3.17 -9.56
N LEU A 76 -1.85 -3.26 -10.12
CA LEU A 76 -0.93 -4.39 -9.97
C LEU A 76 0.30 -4.08 -9.10
N HIS A 77 0.53 -2.82 -8.72
CA HIS A 77 1.59 -2.50 -7.77
C HIS A 77 1.31 -3.12 -6.38
N ALA A 78 2.35 -3.36 -5.60
CA ALA A 78 2.24 -3.99 -4.29
C ALA A 78 1.30 -3.22 -3.34
N CYS A 79 1.24 -1.88 -3.43
CA CYS A 79 0.31 -1.05 -2.67
C CYS A 79 -1.17 -1.31 -3.06
N ASN A 80 -1.47 -1.45 -4.37
CA ASN A 80 -2.83 -1.76 -4.84
C ASN A 80 -3.25 -3.16 -4.38
N LEU A 81 -2.34 -4.14 -4.50
CA LEU A 81 -2.59 -5.51 -4.03
C LEU A 81 -2.74 -5.57 -2.50
N SER A 82 -2.06 -4.68 -1.75
CA SER A 82 -2.27 -4.52 -0.30
C SER A 82 -3.66 -3.99 0.01
N ALA A 83 -4.13 -2.98 -0.75
CA ALA A 83 -5.47 -2.43 -0.62
C ALA A 83 -6.55 -3.49 -0.89
N PHE A 84 -6.43 -4.25 -1.98
CA PHE A 84 -7.33 -5.38 -2.24
C PHE A 84 -7.25 -6.46 -1.15
N SER A 85 -6.05 -6.73 -0.64
CA SER A 85 -5.88 -7.74 0.41
C SER A 85 -6.56 -7.32 1.70
N ILE A 86 -6.36 -6.09 2.18
CA ILE A 86 -7.05 -5.64 3.39
C ILE A 86 -8.56 -5.56 3.18
N ALA A 87 -9.04 -5.08 2.03
CA ALA A 87 -10.45 -5.04 1.70
C ALA A 87 -11.07 -6.46 1.70
N THR A 88 -10.38 -7.42 1.09
CA THR A 88 -10.82 -8.84 1.09
C THR A 88 -10.87 -9.40 2.51
N TYR A 89 -9.86 -9.08 3.35
CA TYR A 89 -9.91 -9.48 4.76
C TYR A 89 -11.11 -8.85 5.49
N LEU A 90 -11.33 -7.57 5.32
CA LEU A 90 -12.43 -6.85 5.99
C LEU A 90 -13.80 -7.43 5.65
N LEU A 91 -13.99 -7.98 4.44
CA LEU A 91 -15.24 -8.63 4.02
C LEU A 91 -15.32 -10.11 4.38
N THR A 92 -14.19 -10.84 4.32
CA THR A 92 -14.21 -12.32 4.39
C THR A 92 -13.65 -12.89 5.68
N ARG A 93 -12.94 -12.09 6.46
CA ARG A 93 -12.20 -12.48 7.69
C ARG A 93 -11.13 -13.58 7.45
N ARG A 94 -10.77 -13.86 6.19
CA ARG A 94 -9.74 -14.85 5.87
C ARG A 94 -8.35 -14.31 6.22
N LYS A 95 -7.71 -14.88 7.22
CA LYS A 95 -6.46 -14.42 7.83
C LYS A 95 -5.32 -14.18 6.82
N VAL A 96 -5.22 -14.98 5.77
CA VAL A 96 -4.15 -14.84 4.76
C VAL A 96 -4.13 -13.45 4.11
N PHE A 97 -5.29 -12.86 3.85
CA PHE A 97 -5.39 -11.53 3.25
C PHE A 97 -4.98 -10.43 4.24
N PHE A 98 -5.29 -10.59 5.52
CA PHE A 98 -4.75 -9.73 6.56
C PHE A 98 -3.22 -9.82 6.63
N GLU A 99 -2.66 -11.03 6.61
CA GLU A 99 -1.21 -11.26 6.66
C GLU A 99 -0.50 -10.58 5.48
N ILE A 100 -1.02 -10.72 4.26
CA ILE A 100 -0.48 -10.01 3.07
C ILE A 100 -0.53 -8.49 3.28
N ALA A 101 -1.70 -7.95 3.62
CA ALA A 101 -1.87 -6.52 3.82
C ALA A 101 -1.01 -5.98 4.98
N TYR A 102 -0.84 -6.75 6.05
CA TYR A 102 0.02 -6.39 7.16
C TYR A 102 1.47 -6.19 6.72
N PHE A 103 2.07 -7.18 6.04
CA PHE A 103 3.47 -7.08 5.65
C PHE A 103 3.67 -6.13 4.46
N TRP A 104 2.88 -6.22 3.41
CA TRP A 104 3.03 -5.35 2.24
C TRP A 104 2.60 -3.91 2.53
N GLY A 105 1.49 -3.73 3.24
CA GLY A 105 0.98 -2.40 3.60
C GLY A 105 1.92 -1.68 4.56
N LEU A 106 2.29 -2.31 5.69
CA LEU A 106 3.16 -1.66 6.68
C LEU A 106 4.59 -1.43 6.20
N SER A 107 5.09 -2.19 5.21
CA SER A 107 6.37 -1.90 4.57
C SER A 107 6.22 -0.93 3.41
N GLY A 108 5.61 -1.36 2.30
CA GLY A 108 5.50 -0.58 1.08
C GLY A 108 4.54 0.60 1.20
N GLY A 109 3.36 0.41 1.81
CA GLY A 109 2.38 1.48 1.98
C GLY A 109 2.88 2.61 2.90
N THR A 110 3.64 2.29 3.95
CA THR A 110 4.30 3.31 4.78
C THR A 110 5.37 4.06 3.99
N MET A 111 6.16 3.35 3.18
CA MET A 111 7.13 3.99 2.30
C MET A 111 6.46 4.91 1.28
N ALA A 112 5.33 4.50 0.71
CA ALA A 112 4.55 5.32 -0.21
C ALA A 112 4.04 6.62 0.43
N LEU A 113 3.71 6.62 1.73
CA LEU A 113 3.38 7.86 2.43
C LEU A 113 4.61 8.74 2.69
N ILE A 114 5.75 8.13 3.09
CA ILE A 114 6.98 8.85 3.45
C ILE A 114 7.70 9.39 2.22
N THR A 115 7.72 8.64 1.13
CA THR A 115 8.34 9.02 -0.15
C THR A 115 7.35 8.79 -1.29
N PRO A 116 6.33 9.67 -1.42
CA PRO A 116 5.27 9.50 -2.40
C PRO A 116 5.79 9.72 -3.82
N GLU A 117 5.25 8.95 -4.76
CA GLU A 117 5.49 9.12 -6.19
C GLU A 117 4.47 10.12 -6.75
N LEU A 118 4.69 11.39 -6.47
CA LEU A 118 3.86 12.50 -6.92
C LEU A 118 4.75 13.59 -7.52
N ASP A 119 4.39 14.06 -8.72
CA ASP A 119 5.09 15.14 -9.40
C ASP A 119 4.61 16.51 -8.90
N LEU A 120 3.32 16.63 -8.60
CA LEU A 120 2.65 17.88 -8.25
C LEU A 120 2.11 17.87 -6.81
N ALA A 121 2.18 19.06 -6.19
CA ALA A 121 1.65 19.30 -4.86
C ALA A 121 0.15 19.63 -4.88
N PHE A 122 -0.47 19.71 -3.68
CA PHE A 122 -1.83 20.25 -3.55
C PHE A 122 -1.94 21.62 -4.25
N PRO A 123 -3.02 21.87 -5.02
CA PRO A 123 -4.27 21.11 -5.13
C PRO A 123 -4.34 20.16 -6.34
N ASP A 124 -3.25 19.49 -6.70
CA ASP A 124 -3.30 18.51 -7.77
C ASP A 124 -4.32 17.39 -7.50
N VAL A 125 -4.97 16.94 -8.56
CA VAL A 125 -6.09 15.99 -8.47
C VAL A 125 -5.64 14.59 -8.01
N GLU A 126 -4.37 14.21 -8.21
CA GLU A 126 -3.83 12.94 -7.76
C GLU A 126 -3.38 12.97 -6.29
N TRP A 127 -3.10 14.16 -5.77
CA TRP A 127 -2.58 14.33 -4.41
C TRP A 127 -3.52 13.75 -3.34
N PHE A 128 -4.80 14.08 -3.39
CA PHE A 128 -5.78 13.57 -2.41
C PHE A 128 -5.98 12.06 -2.50
N PRO A 129 -6.33 11.48 -3.67
CA PRO A 129 -6.51 10.03 -3.78
C PRO A 129 -5.28 9.26 -3.32
N TYR A 130 -4.08 9.72 -3.65
CA TYR A 130 -2.84 9.08 -3.26
C TYR A 130 -2.74 8.91 -1.73
N PHE A 131 -2.82 10.00 -0.98
CA PHE A 131 -2.69 9.98 0.48
C PHE A 131 -3.88 9.29 1.16
N ILE A 132 -5.11 9.51 0.67
CA ILE A 132 -6.32 8.89 1.22
C ILE A 132 -6.24 7.37 1.11
N VAL A 133 -5.91 6.82 -0.06
CA VAL A 133 -5.94 5.37 -0.27
C VAL A 133 -4.85 4.66 0.51
N HIS A 134 -3.63 5.21 0.53
CA HIS A 134 -2.55 4.63 1.33
C HIS A 134 -2.89 4.70 2.83
N SER A 135 -3.44 5.83 3.30
CA SER A 135 -3.88 5.97 4.69
C SER A 135 -5.03 5.02 5.04
N MET A 136 -6.02 4.86 4.17
CA MET A 136 -7.14 3.94 4.37
C MET A 136 -6.68 2.47 4.38
N THR A 137 -5.73 2.12 3.52
CA THR A 137 -5.14 0.77 3.50
C THR A 137 -4.45 0.45 4.83
N LEU A 138 -3.57 1.34 5.30
CA LEU A 138 -2.89 1.17 6.60
C LEU A 138 -3.85 1.23 7.78
N MET A 139 -4.81 2.16 7.75
CA MET A 139 -5.87 2.25 8.75
C MET A 139 -6.67 0.94 8.81
N GLY A 140 -7.01 0.34 7.68
CA GLY A 140 -7.68 -0.97 7.62
C GLY A 140 -6.88 -2.08 8.31
N VAL A 141 -5.54 -2.09 8.17
CA VAL A 141 -4.66 -3.02 8.88
C VAL A 141 -4.74 -2.80 10.40
N PHE A 142 -4.58 -1.57 10.87
CA PHE A 142 -4.67 -1.26 12.32
C PHE A 142 -6.08 -1.45 12.87
N TYR A 143 -7.11 -1.15 12.06
CA TYR A 143 -8.49 -1.44 12.41
C TYR A 143 -8.71 -2.94 12.67
N SER A 144 -8.14 -3.76 11.81
CA SER A 144 -8.20 -5.21 11.97
C SER A 144 -7.49 -5.68 13.25
N ILE A 145 -6.34 -5.09 13.57
CA ILE A 145 -5.60 -5.39 14.80
C ILE A 145 -6.43 -5.00 16.03
N PHE A 146 -6.97 -3.79 16.07
CA PHE A 146 -7.61 -3.27 17.27
C PHE A 146 -9.06 -3.74 17.43
N CYS A 147 -9.88 -3.68 16.36
CA CYS A 147 -11.31 -4.03 16.43
C CYS A 147 -11.57 -5.52 16.26
N HIS A 148 -10.82 -6.21 15.37
CA HIS A 148 -11.02 -7.65 15.16
C HIS A 148 -10.04 -8.52 15.96
N ASN A 149 -9.12 -7.91 16.72
CA ASN A 149 -8.11 -8.60 17.54
C ASN A 149 -7.31 -9.65 16.77
N ILE A 150 -6.98 -9.36 15.49
CA ILE A 150 -6.21 -10.27 14.64
C ILE A 150 -4.75 -9.82 14.59
N HIS A 151 -3.86 -10.81 14.63
CA HIS A 151 -2.42 -10.58 14.58
C HIS A 151 -1.73 -11.59 13.66
N PRO A 152 -0.56 -11.25 13.08
CA PRO A 152 0.29 -12.23 12.43
C PRO A 152 0.65 -13.36 13.40
N SER A 153 0.98 -14.51 12.85
CA SER A 153 1.55 -15.63 13.58
C SER A 153 3.03 -15.80 13.22
N ARG A 154 3.72 -16.68 13.93
CA ARG A 154 5.10 -17.05 13.61
C ARG A 154 5.26 -17.52 12.16
N GLU A 155 4.27 -18.25 11.64
CA GLU A 155 4.27 -18.82 10.29
C GLU A 155 3.90 -17.79 9.20
N SER A 156 3.33 -16.64 9.59
CA SER A 156 2.89 -15.61 8.64
C SER A 156 4.04 -15.07 7.80
N LEU A 157 5.22 -14.88 8.39
CA LEU A 157 6.40 -14.39 7.67
C LEU A 157 6.77 -15.32 6.50
N LYS A 158 6.93 -16.63 6.77
CA LYS A 158 7.27 -17.61 5.73
C LYS A 158 6.22 -17.65 4.63
N LYS A 159 4.95 -17.66 5.03
CA LYS A 159 3.81 -17.68 4.09
C LYS A 159 3.83 -16.45 3.17
N VAL A 160 3.98 -15.24 3.74
CA VAL A 160 3.95 -14.01 2.94
C VAL A 160 5.21 -13.87 2.08
N ILE A 161 6.38 -14.33 2.54
CA ILE A 161 7.58 -14.39 1.68
C ILE A 161 7.33 -15.29 0.46
N LEU A 162 6.74 -16.48 0.64
CA LEU A 162 6.42 -17.37 -0.48
C LEU A 162 5.41 -16.75 -1.44
N ILE A 163 4.35 -16.12 -0.91
CA ILE A 163 3.38 -15.38 -1.73
C ILE A 163 4.08 -14.24 -2.48
N SER A 164 4.96 -13.47 -1.83
CA SER A 164 5.70 -12.37 -2.47
C SER A 164 6.59 -12.86 -3.59
N CYS A 165 7.32 -13.97 -3.40
CA CYS A 165 8.13 -14.57 -4.45
C CYS A 165 7.28 -15.03 -5.65
N GLY A 166 6.15 -15.69 -5.38
CA GLY A 166 5.22 -16.10 -6.45
C GLY A 166 4.63 -14.89 -7.19
N SER A 167 4.22 -13.86 -6.46
CA SER A 167 3.72 -12.62 -7.04
C SER A 167 4.78 -11.89 -7.87
N LEU A 168 6.03 -11.86 -7.42
CA LEU A 168 7.14 -11.28 -8.17
C LEU A 168 7.30 -11.94 -9.54
N VAL A 169 7.25 -13.28 -9.60
CA VAL A 169 7.32 -14.02 -10.87
C VAL A 169 6.14 -13.68 -11.77
N ILE A 170 4.92 -13.63 -11.22
CA ILE A 170 3.72 -13.29 -11.97
C ILE A 170 3.83 -11.86 -12.54
N ILE A 171 4.24 -10.89 -11.72
CA ILE A 171 4.40 -9.49 -12.15
C ILE A 171 5.51 -9.36 -13.22
N LEU A 172 6.60 -10.10 -13.08
CA LEU A 172 7.64 -10.13 -14.12
C LEU A 172 7.09 -10.61 -15.47
N ILE A 173 6.31 -11.70 -15.45
CA ILE A 173 5.63 -12.21 -16.65
C ILE A 173 4.66 -11.16 -17.23
N ILE A 174 3.85 -10.52 -16.37
CA ILE A 174 2.92 -9.47 -16.81
C ILE A 174 3.66 -8.31 -17.45
N ASN A 175 4.72 -7.78 -16.83
CA ASN A 175 5.53 -6.71 -17.40
C ASN A 175 6.14 -7.11 -18.75
N THR A 176 6.58 -8.35 -18.88
CA THR A 176 7.15 -8.87 -20.14
C THR A 176 6.10 -8.97 -21.24
N LEU A 177 4.89 -9.45 -20.92
CA LEU A 177 3.79 -9.59 -21.88
C LEU A 177 3.22 -8.25 -22.33
N LEU A 178 3.11 -7.29 -21.41
CA LEU A 178 2.60 -5.95 -21.72
C LEU A 178 3.65 -5.10 -22.46
N GLY A 179 4.92 -5.34 -22.21
CA GLY A 179 6.02 -4.56 -22.78
C GLY A 179 6.11 -3.14 -22.24
N PRO A 180 7.13 -2.36 -22.63
CA PRO A 180 7.26 -0.98 -22.22
C PRO A 180 6.08 -0.13 -22.71
N PRO A 181 5.61 0.84 -21.89
CA PRO A 181 6.19 1.34 -20.64
C PRO A 181 5.67 0.65 -19.36
N ALA A 182 5.04 -0.53 -19.41
CA ALA A 182 4.59 -1.23 -18.21
C ALA A 182 5.78 -1.53 -17.26
N ASN A 183 5.63 -1.15 -16.00
CA ASN A 183 6.71 -1.23 -15.01
C ASN A 183 6.19 -1.51 -13.59
N TYR A 184 5.35 -2.53 -13.46
CA TYR A 184 4.82 -2.91 -12.16
C TYR A 184 5.92 -3.39 -11.23
N TRP A 185 5.84 -3.01 -9.95
CA TRP A 185 6.84 -3.26 -8.90
C TRP A 185 8.23 -2.68 -9.21
N TYR A 186 8.30 -1.76 -10.18
CA TYR A 186 9.57 -1.14 -10.65
C TYR A 186 10.63 -2.17 -11.05
N LEU A 187 10.20 -3.29 -11.69
CA LEU A 187 11.12 -4.35 -12.08
C LEU A 187 11.95 -4.00 -13.32
N ASN A 188 11.48 -3.10 -14.17
CA ASN A 188 12.19 -2.68 -15.38
C ASN A 188 13.00 -1.41 -15.15
N THR A 189 12.41 -0.41 -14.52
CA THR A 189 13.03 0.89 -14.23
C THR A 189 12.67 1.34 -12.83
N LYS A 190 13.49 2.22 -12.25
CA LYS A 190 13.16 2.88 -10.98
C LYS A 190 12.03 3.90 -11.17
N PRO A 191 11.29 4.28 -10.09
CA PRO A 191 10.33 5.37 -10.15
C PRO A 191 11.04 6.69 -10.54
N ASN A 192 10.28 7.60 -11.16
CA ASN A 192 10.81 8.91 -11.56
C ASN A 192 10.90 9.88 -10.37
N ALA A 193 10.01 9.75 -9.38
CA ALA A 193 10.01 10.59 -8.21
C ALA A 193 11.16 10.27 -7.23
N ASP A 194 11.53 11.23 -6.40
CA ASP A 194 12.53 11.04 -5.36
C ASP A 194 12.10 9.98 -4.35
N SER A 195 12.83 8.89 -4.31
CA SER A 195 12.54 7.75 -3.46
C SER A 195 13.82 7.08 -2.94
N LEU A 196 13.68 6.19 -1.97
CA LEU A 196 14.81 5.37 -1.50
C LEU A 196 15.45 4.54 -2.61
N MET A 197 14.73 4.27 -3.70
CA MET A 197 15.29 3.55 -4.85
C MET A 197 16.35 4.34 -5.60
N ASN A 198 16.42 5.67 -5.43
CA ASN A 198 17.46 6.49 -6.05
C ASN A 198 18.86 6.13 -5.53
N PHE A 199 18.95 5.67 -4.28
CA PHE A 199 20.20 5.20 -3.66
C PHE A 199 20.58 3.76 -4.03
N MET A 200 19.72 3.04 -4.76
CA MET A 200 19.99 1.68 -5.19
C MET A 200 20.77 1.68 -6.52
N PRO A 201 21.47 0.57 -6.87
CA PRO A 201 22.14 0.43 -8.14
C PRO A 201 21.20 0.59 -9.35
N VAL A 202 21.79 0.75 -10.53
CA VAL A 202 21.03 0.80 -11.79
C VAL A 202 20.27 -0.51 -12.04
N PRO A 203 19.14 -0.47 -12.77
CA PRO A 203 18.45 -1.68 -13.20
C PRO A 203 19.37 -2.62 -14.00
N PRO A 204 19.27 -3.95 -13.82
CA PRO A 204 18.33 -4.66 -12.94
C PRO A 204 18.86 -4.90 -11.51
N PHE A 205 20.06 -4.41 -11.15
CA PHE A 205 20.73 -4.71 -9.88
C PHE A 205 20.05 -4.10 -8.65
N HIS A 206 19.12 -3.15 -8.83
CA HIS A 206 18.27 -2.64 -7.74
C HIS A 206 17.29 -3.68 -7.18
N ILE A 207 16.86 -4.66 -8.01
CA ILE A 207 15.82 -5.65 -7.62
C ILE A 207 16.25 -6.51 -6.42
N PRO A 208 17.44 -7.17 -6.42
CA PRO A 208 17.88 -7.94 -5.26
C PRO A 208 17.95 -7.12 -3.97
N ILE A 209 18.37 -5.87 -4.07
CA ILE A 209 18.47 -4.97 -2.90
C ILE A 209 17.08 -4.59 -2.41
N ALA A 210 16.14 -4.26 -3.29
CA ALA A 210 14.76 -3.97 -2.93
C ALA A 210 14.09 -5.17 -2.24
N ILE A 211 14.31 -6.39 -2.74
CA ILE A 211 13.81 -7.63 -2.15
C ILE A 211 14.42 -7.83 -0.74
N LEU A 212 15.72 -7.64 -0.58
CA LEU A 212 16.41 -7.78 0.71
C LEU A 212 15.85 -6.79 1.73
N ILE A 213 15.66 -5.54 1.35
CA ILE A 213 15.07 -4.51 2.21
C ILE A 213 13.63 -4.89 2.58
N ALA A 214 12.80 -5.28 1.60
CA ALA A 214 11.41 -5.66 1.85
C ALA A 214 11.32 -6.85 2.82
N PHE A 215 12.12 -7.90 2.62
CA PHE A 215 12.11 -9.06 3.51
C PHE A 215 12.73 -8.77 4.87
N GLY A 216 13.70 -7.86 4.94
CA GLY A 216 14.22 -7.33 6.20
C GLY A 216 13.13 -6.59 7.00
N LEU A 217 12.33 -5.75 6.36
CA LEU A 217 11.18 -5.08 6.98
C LEU A 217 10.12 -6.10 7.42
N PHE A 218 9.81 -7.10 6.61
CA PHE A 218 8.89 -8.18 7.00
C PHE A 218 9.40 -8.92 8.25
N TYR A 219 10.69 -9.19 8.30
CA TYR A 219 11.29 -9.82 9.49
C TYR A 219 11.12 -8.95 10.73
N LEU A 220 11.41 -7.64 10.63
CA LEU A 220 11.22 -6.69 11.74
C LEU A 220 9.76 -6.64 12.20
N LEU A 221 8.81 -6.56 11.26
CA LEU A 221 7.38 -6.57 11.54
C LEU A 221 6.90 -7.86 12.21
N ASN A 222 7.60 -8.98 11.99
CA ASN A 222 7.26 -10.27 12.59
C ASN A 222 7.88 -10.51 13.97
N ILE A 223 8.87 -9.72 14.40
CA ILE A 223 9.58 -9.91 15.69
C ILE A 223 8.61 -10.01 16.87
N PRO A 224 7.59 -9.12 17.02
CA PRO A 224 6.68 -9.18 18.17
C PRO A 224 5.91 -10.51 18.29
N TYR A 225 5.74 -11.23 17.18
CA TYR A 225 4.92 -12.45 17.09
C TYR A 225 5.74 -13.76 17.08
N ARG A 226 7.07 -13.66 17.23
CA ARG A 226 7.97 -14.84 17.20
C ARG A 226 8.04 -15.57 18.53
N LYS A 227 7.87 -14.86 19.63
CA LYS A 227 7.82 -15.47 20.96
C LYS A 227 6.42 -16.09 21.16
N LYS A 228 6.35 -17.38 21.45
CA LYS A 228 5.15 -17.96 22.08
C LYS A 228 5.02 -17.27 23.45
N ILE A 229 3.95 -16.54 23.67
CA ILE A 229 3.41 -16.30 25.00
C ILE A 229 2.72 -17.58 25.44
#